data_e7121411df9888021e7b9b8edc66a1e0
#
_entry.id   e7121411df9888021e7b9b8edc66a1e0
#
_cell.length_a   1.000
_cell.length_b   1.000
_cell.length_c   1.000
_cell.angle_alpha   90.00
_cell.angle_beta   90.00
_cell.angle_gamma   90.00
#
_symmetry.space_group_name_H-M   'P 1'
#
loop_
_entity.id
_entity.type
_entity.pdbx_description
1 polymer ?
#
loop_
_entity_poly.entity_id
_entity_poly.type
_entity_poly.pdbx_seq_one_letter_code
_entity_poly.pdbx_strand_id
1 'polypeptide(L)'
;MSKAKFERSKPHVNIGTIGHVDHGKTTLTAAITTVLAQAGGAEAFKYDEIDKAPEEKERGITINTAHVEYETANRHYAHVDCPGHADYVKNMITGAAQMDGAILVCSAADGPMPQTREHILLSSRVGVDHIVVFLNKADMVDDEELLELVEMEVRELLSEYNFPGDDIPVIKG
;
A
#
# COMPACT_ATOMS: atom_id res chain seq x y z
N MET A 1 35.95 7.17 14.94
CA MET A 1 34.72 6.64 15.55
C MET A 1 34.12 5.63 14.59
N SER A 2 34.16 4.35 14.90
CA SER A 2 33.54 3.30 14.06
C SER A 2 32.02 3.46 14.15
N LYS A 3 31.33 3.58 12.99
CA LYS A 3 29.87 3.50 12.97
C LYS A 3 29.48 2.13 13.51
N ALA A 4 28.61 2.13 14.54
CA ALA A 4 28.04 0.91 15.08
C ALA A 4 27.36 0.14 13.92
N LYS A 5 27.70 -1.14 13.76
CA LYS A 5 27.05 -2.01 12.78
C LYS A 5 25.61 -2.18 13.21
N PHE A 6 24.67 -1.84 12.32
CA PHE A 6 23.25 -2.11 12.55
C PHE A 6 23.03 -3.62 12.50
N GLU A 7 22.72 -4.23 13.62
CA GLU A 7 22.35 -5.65 13.68
C GLU A 7 20.85 -5.80 13.51
N ARG A 8 20.44 -6.45 12.42
CA ARG A 8 19.04 -6.82 12.22
C ARG A 8 18.69 -8.01 13.10
N SER A 9 17.89 -7.77 14.13
CA SER A 9 17.42 -8.83 15.04
C SER A 9 16.23 -9.62 14.48
N LYS A 10 15.58 -9.15 13.41
CA LYS A 10 14.39 -9.74 12.80
C LYS A 10 14.56 -9.85 11.28
N PRO A 11 13.88 -10.84 10.63
CA PRO A 11 13.77 -10.87 9.18
C PRO A 11 13.24 -9.56 8.63
N HIS A 12 13.73 -9.13 7.47
CA HIS A 12 13.36 -7.89 6.81
C HIS A 12 12.62 -8.15 5.50
N VAL A 13 11.63 -7.31 5.18
CA VAL A 13 10.95 -7.31 3.90
C VAL A 13 10.64 -5.87 3.47
N ASN A 14 10.74 -5.63 2.17
CA ASN A 14 10.33 -4.37 1.56
C ASN A 14 8.91 -4.51 1.05
N ILE A 15 8.02 -3.66 1.52
CA ILE A 15 6.62 -3.63 1.10
C ILE A 15 6.22 -2.21 0.72
N GLY A 16 5.03 -2.05 0.21
CA GLY A 16 4.48 -0.73 -0.06
C GLY A 16 3.01 -0.76 -0.40
N THR A 17 2.45 0.42 -0.55
CA THR A 17 1.05 0.63 -0.93
C THR A 17 0.95 1.03 -2.39
N ILE A 18 0.05 0.38 -3.11
CA ILE A 18 -0.30 0.65 -4.51
C ILE A 18 -1.82 0.77 -4.64
N GLY A 19 -2.30 1.35 -5.71
CA GLY A 19 -3.72 1.49 -5.99
C GLY A 19 -4.10 2.86 -6.55
N HIS A 20 -5.38 3.04 -6.84
CA HIS A 20 -5.91 4.25 -7.43
C HIS A 20 -5.78 5.46 -6.50
N VAL A 21 -5.68 6.66 -7.07
CA VAL A 21 -5.70 7.93 -6.32
C VAL A 21 -6.96 8.04 -5.46
N ASP A 22 -6.84 8.65 -4.29
CA ASP A 22 -7.93 8.85 -3.32
C ASP A 22 -8.55 7.58 -2.70
N HIS A 23 -7.97 6.41 -2.93
CA HIS A 23 -8.42 5.18 -2.27
C HIS A 23 -7.87 4.98 -0.84
N GLY A 24 -6.95 5.85 -0.39
CA GLY A 24 -6.50 5.91 1.00
C GLY A 24 -5.16 5.24 1.29
N LYS A 25 -4.26 5.12 0.30
CA LYS A 25 -2.93 4.53 0.48
C LYS A 25 -2.09 5.22 1.56
N THR A 26 -1.94 6.52 1.46
CA THR A 26 -1.18 7.32 2.43
C THR A 26 -1.84 7.32 3.80
N THR A 27 -3.16 7.38 3.86
CA THR A 27 -3.94 7.29 5.09
C THR A 27 -3.73 5.95 5.79
N LEU A 28 -3.74 4.84 5.03
CA LEU A 28 -3.45 3.51 5.57
C LEU A 28 -2.02 3.43 6.10
N THR A 29 -1.05 3.95 5.37
CA THR A 29 0.35 4.00 5.80
C THR A 29 0.50 4.75 7.14
N ALA A 30 -0.13 5.91 7.27
CA ALA A 30 -0.17 6.66 8.52
C ALA A 30 -0.83 5.88 9.66
N ALA A 31 -1.93 5.20 9.38
CA ALA A 31 -2.64 4.37 10.36
C ALA A 31 -1.78 3.19 10.84
N ILE A 32 -1.07 2.51 9.96
CA ILE A 32 -0.16 1.41 10.30
C ILE A 32 0.93 1.90 11.26
N THR A 33 1.59 3.01 10.95
CA THR A 33 2.63 3.57 11.81
C THR A 33 2.08 3.98 13.19
N THR A 34 0.87 4.53 13.23
CA THR A 34 0.22 4.94 14.47
C THR A 34 -0.11 3.75 15.36
N VAL A 35 -0.69 2.69 14.79
CA VAL A 35 -1.03 1.46 15.54
C VAL A 35 0.22 0.78 16.06
N LEU A 36 1.25 0.64 15.23
CA LEU A 36 2.49 -0.02 15.64
C LEU A 36 3.33 0.82 16.61
N ALA A 37 3.23 2.14 16.57
CA ALA A 37 3.87 3.04 17.54
C ALA A 37 3.36 2.80 18.97
N GLN A 38 2.08 2.46 19.15
CA GLN A 38 1.49 2.09 20.43
C GLN A 38 2.13 0.82 21.02
N ALA A 39 2.60 -0.08 20.18
CA ALA A 39 3.31 -1.29 20.57
C ALA A 39 4.84 -1.12 20.60
N GLY A 40 5.36 0.09 20.34
CA GLY A 40 6.80 0.39 20.29
C GLY A 40 7.51 -0.07 19.01
N GLY A 41 6.76 -0.49 17.98
CA GLY A 41 7.31 -1.00 16.71
C GLY A 41 7.47 0.03 15.60
N ALA A 42 7.14 1.29 15.84
CA ALA A 42 7.24 2.35 14.86
C ALA A 42 7.26 3.74 15.51
N GLU A 43 7.68 4.73 14.73
CA GLU A 43 7.38 6.14 14.98
C GLU A 43 6.08 6.48 14.24
N ALA A 44 5.14 7.12 14.94
CA ALA A 44 3.86 7.52 14.34
C ALA A 44 4.03 8.70 13.39
N PHE A 45 3.53 8.57 12.17
CA PHE A 45 3.50 9.63 11.17
C PHE A 45 2.07 10.02 10.84
N LYS A 46 1.83 11.33 10.72
CA LYS A 46 0.58 11.86 10.20
C LYS A 46 0.61 11.89 8.67
N TYR A 47 -0.55 12.00 8.05
CA TYR A 47 -0.70 12.10 6.60
C TYR A 47 0.24 13.16 5.98
N ASP A 48 0.23 14.36 6.53
CA ASP A 48 1.02 15.50 6.06
C ASP A 48 2.52 15.42 6.40
N GLU A 49 2.92 14.46 7.20
CA GLU A 49 4.31 14.11 7.47
C GLU A 49 4.86 13.10 6.48
N ILE A 50 3.98 12.32 5.85
CA ILE A 50 4.31 11.38 4.77
C ILE A 50 4.35 12.14 3.44
N ASP A 51 3.28 12.84 3.10
CA ASP A 51 3.20 13.72 1.93
C ASP A 51 3.73 15.12 2.29
N LYS A 52 5.04 15.31 2.12
CA LYS A 52 5.76 16.49 2.63
C LYS A 52 5.87 17.65 1.64
N ALA A 53 5.84 17.36 0.34
CA ALA A 53 6.04 18.39 -0.68
C ALA A 53 4.88 19.41 -0.68
N PRO A 54 5.15 20.71 -0.90
CA PRO A 54 4.09 21.71 -0.95
C PRO A 54 3.00 21.39 -1.96
N GLU A 55 3.36 20.87 -3.14
CA GLU A 55 2.42 20.46 -4.17
C GLU A 55 1.54 19.27 -3.73
N GLU A 56 2.09 18.34 -2.98
CA GLU A 56 1.33 17.21 -2.42
C GLU A 56 0.28 17.70 -1.43
N LYS A 57 0.66 18.63 -0.56
CA LYS A 57 -0.25 19.22 0.43
C LYS A 57 -1.34 20.08 -0.21
N GLU A 58 -1.00 20.85 -1.23
CA GLU A 58 -1.95 21.71 -1.95
C GLU A 58 -2.98 20.88 -2.73
N ARG A 59 -2.54 19.83 -3.39
CA ARG A 59 -3.39 18.98 -4.23
C ARG A 59 -4.08 17.86 -3.48
N GLY A 60 -3.62 17.53 -2.26
CA GLY A 60 -4.12 16.41 -1.47
C GLY A 60 -3.84 15.04 -2.09
N ILE A 61 -2.79 14.91 -2.89
CA ILE A 61 -2.38 13.67 -3.55
C ILE A 61 -0.89 13.40 -3.35
N THR A 62 -0.51 12.12 -3.31
CA THR A 62 0.89 11.71 -3.27
C THR A 62 1.51 11.82 -4.66
N ILE A 63 2.63 12.51 -4.76
CA ILE A 63 3.38 12.72 -6.01
C ILE A 63 4.67 11.89 -5.98
N ASN A 64 5.43 12.01 -4.91
CA ASN A 64 6.68 11.30 -4.72
C ASN A 64 6.48 10.07 -3.84
N THR A 65 7.34 9.08 -4.02
CA THR A 65 7.38 7.94 -3.09
C THR A 65 7.84 8.41 -1.71
N ALA A 66 7.16 7.99 -0.67
CA ALA A 66 7.56 8.19 0.71
C ALA A 66 8.01 6.87 1.33
N HIS A 67 9.01 6.94 2.21
CA HIS A 67 9.54 5.77 2.88
C HIS A 67 9.31 5.88 4.38
N VAL A 68 8.72 4.85 4.96
CA VAL A 68 8.58 4.69 6.41
C VAL A 68 9.07 3.30 6.81
N GLU A 69 9.50 3.16 8.07
CA GLU A 69 9.92 1.89 8.63
C GLU A 69 9.08 1.56 9.85
N TYR A 70 8.76 0.30 10.01
CA TYR A 70 8.08 -0.22 11.18
C TYR A 70 8.36 -1.70 11.36
N GLU A 71 8.02 -2.21 12.53
CA GLU A 71 8.19 -3.62 12.83
C GLU A 71 6.99 -4.18 13.60
N THR A 72 6.77 -5.47 13.40
CA THR A 72 5.91 -6.30 14.25
C THR A 72 6.77 -7.16 15.17
N ALA A 73 6.15 -8.00 16.00
CA ALA A 73 6.89 -8.94 16.83
C ALA A 73 7.81 -9.88 16.02
N ASN A 74 7.44 -10.18 14.78
CA ASN A 74 8.09 -11.21 13.96
C ASN A 74 8.98 -10.67 12.84
N ARG A 75 8.79 -9.41 12.40
CA ARG A 75 9.43 -8.91 11.18
C ARG A 75 9.62 -7.41 11.19
N HIS A 76 10.67 -6.94 10.51
CA HIS A 76 10.93 -5.54 10.19
C HIS A 76 10.49 -5.23 8.76
N TYR A 77 9.83 -4.09 8.56
CA TYR A 77 9.30 -3.64 7.27
C TYR A 77 9.90 -2.30 6.86
N ALA A 78 10.39 -2.22 5.64
CA ALA A 78 10.56 -0.95 4.93
C ALA A 78 9.36 -0.77 4.00
N HIS A 79 8.62 0.30 4.19
CA HIS A 79 7.36 0.56 3.50
C HIS A 79 7.52 1.76 2.56
N VAL A 80 7.16 1.55 1.30
CA VAL A 80 7.16 2.57 0.25
C VAL A 80 5.72 2.95 -0.06
N ASP A 81 5.35 4.20 0.19
CA ASP A 81 4.05 4.73 -0.21
C ASP A 81 4.14 5.31 -1.62
N CYS A 82 3.41 4.71 -2.57
CA CYS A 82 3.46 5.06 -3.99
C CYS A 82 2.34 6.03 -4.37
N PRO A 83 2.59 6.94 -5.34
CA PRO A 83 1.53 7.76 -5.91
C PRO A 83 0.52 6.91 -6.69
N GLY A 84 -0.75 7.32 -6.65
CA GLY A 84 -1.84 6.64 -7.37
C GLY A 84 -2.27 7.34 -8.66
N HIS A 85 -1.95 8.64 -8.82
CA HIS A 85 -2.39 9.44 -9.96
C HIS A 85 -1.64 9.06 -11.24
N ALA A 86 -2.36 9.01 -12.36
CA ALA A 86 -1.83 8.62 -13.67
C ALA A 86 -0.63 9.46 -14.14
N ASP A 87 -0.57 10.74 -13.77
CA ASP A 87 0.53 11.64 -14.14
C ASP A 87 1.87 11.26 -13.50
N TYR A 88 1.84 10.45 -12.42
CA TYR A 88 3.02 10.10 -11.64
C TYR A 88 3.38 8.61 -11.71
N VAL A 89 3.00 7.95 -12.80
CA VAL A 89 3.22 6.51 -12.99
C VAL A 89 4.68 6.11 -12.94
N LYS A 90 5.60 6.98 -13.37
CA LYS A 90 7.05 6.71 -13.27
C LYS A 90 7.52 6.59 -11.82
N ASN A 91 7.01 7.44 -10.93
CA ASN A 91 7.31 7.39 -9.51
C ASN A 91 6.72 6.13 -8.87
N MET A 92 5.53 5.73 -9.29
CA MET A 92 4.91 4.47 -8.87
C MET A 92 5.78 3.26 -9.28
N ILE A 93 6.22 3.21 -10.54
CA ILE A 93 7.06 2.11 -11.04
C ILE A 93 8.38 2.04 -10.27
N THR A 94 9.03 3.17 -10.03
CA THR A 94 10.26 3.25 -9.25
C THR A 94 10.07 2.74 -7.82
N GLY A 95 8.97 3.09 -7.19
CA GLY A 95 8.61 2.59 -5.86
C GLY A 95 8.32 1.09 -5.86
N ALA A 96 7.49 0.62 -6.79
CA ALA A 96 7.11 -0.79 -6.91
C ALA A 96 8.31 -1.71 -7.17
N ALA A 97 9.30 -1.25 -7.95
CA ALA A 97 10.51 -2.02 -8.21
C ALA A 97 11.36 -2.30 -6.95
N GLN A 98 11.14 -1.57 -5.87
CA GLN A 98 11.81 -1.76 -4.57
C GLN A 98 11.10 -2.75 -3.65
N MET A 99 9.91 -3.21 -4.01
CA MET A 99 9.05 -4.03 -3.15
C MET A 99 9.23 -5.52 -3.39
N ASP A 100 9.25 -6.29 -2.32
CA ASP A 100 9.08 -7.75 -2.33
C ASP A 100 7.58 -8.09 -2.33
N GLY A 101 6.78 -7.29 -1.65
CA GLY A 101 5.33 -7.42 -1.58
C GLY A 101 4.62 -6.07 -1.61
N ALA A 102 3.37 -6.05 -2.01
CA ALA A 102 2.55 -4.85 -2.08
C ALA A 102 1.22 -5.02 -1.37
N ILE A 103 0.74 -3.93 -0.79
CA ILE A 103 -0.62 -3.80 -0.29
C ILE A 103 -1.42 -3.04 -1.36
N LEU A 104 -2.32 -3.74 -2.03
CA LEU A 104 -3.25 -3.11 -2.94
C LEU A 104 -4.41 -2.50 -2.14
N VAL A 105 -4.48 -1.18 -2.14
CA VAL A 105 -5.56 -0.44 -1.49
C VAL A 105 -6.63 -0.10 -2.51
N CYS A 106 -7.83 -0.61 -2.30
CA CYS A 106 -8.99 -0.38 -3.15
C CYS A 106 -10.16 0.12 -2.31
N SER A 107 -10.80 1.19 -2.73
CA SER A 107 -12.03 1.66 -2.08
C SER A 107 -13.16 0.66 -2.32
N ALA A 108 -13.78 0.18 -1.25
CA ALA A 108 -14.93 -0.70 -1.34
C ALA A 108 -16.17 0.02 -1.95
N ALA A 109 -16.24 1.34 -1.79
CA ALA A 109 -17.33 2.16 -2.35
C ALA A 109 -17.20 2.35 -3.87
N ASP A 110 -15.97 2.49 -4.37
CA ASP A 110 -15.71 2.77 -5.79
C ASP A 110 -15.42 1.49 -6.60
N GLY A 111 -14.89 0.46 -5.94
CA GLY A 111 -14.37 -0.74 -6.60
C GLY A 111 -13.06 -0.49 -7.35
N PRO A 112 -12.60 -1.47 -8.14
CA PRO A 112 -11.41 -1.31 -8.97
C PRO A 112 -11.57 -0.19 -9.99
N MET A 113 -10.60 0.70 -10.03
CA MET A 113 -10.53 1.86 -10.91
C MET A 113 -9.38 1.71 -11.92
N PRO A 114 -9.24 2.58 -12.92
CA PRO A 114 -8.20 2.42 -13.95
C PRO A 114 -6.78 2.26 -13.41
N GLN A 115 -6.36 3.06 -12.42
CA GLN A 115 -5.04 2.92 -11.82
C GLN A 115 -4.91 1.67 -10.94
N THR A 116 -5.99 1.12 -10.40
CA THR A 116 -5.97 -0.17 -9.70
C THR A 116 -5.47 -1.26 -10.65
N ARG A 117 -6.06 -1.36 -11.81
CA ARG A 117 -5.65 -2.28 -12.87
C ARG A 117 -4.22 -2.04 -13.34
N GLU A 118 -3.88 -0.79 -13.63
CA GLU A 118 -2.55 -0.41 -14.08
C GLU A 118 -1.46 -0.76 -13.06
N HIS A 119 -1.70 -0.49 -11.78
CA HIS A 119 -0.76 -0.80 -10.70
C HIS A 119 -0.53 -2.30 -10.53
N ILE A 120 -1.57 -3.12 -10.66
CA ILE A 120 -1.43 -4.58 -10.64
C ILE A 120 -0.58 -5.05 -11.82
N LEU A 121 -0.88 -4.57 -13.03
CA LEU A 121 -0.10 -4.90 -14.22
C LEU A 121 1.37 -4.51 -14.07
N LEU A 122 1.65 -3.29 -13.65
CA LEU A 122 3.02 -2.78 -13.49
C LEU A 122 3.76 -3.53 -12.39
N SER A 123 3.10 -3.84 -11.28
CA SER A 123 3.69 -4.62 -10.18
C SER A 123 4.10 -6.03 -10.64
N SER A 124 3.26 -6.66 -11.46
CA SER A 124 3.60 -7.94 -12.09
C SER A 124 4.85 -7.84 -12.98
N ARG A 125 4.97 -6.77 -13.75
CA ARG A 125 6.09 -6.57 -14.67
C ARG A 125 7.41 -6.23 -13.99
N VAL A 126 7.38 -5.49 -12.89
CA VAL A 126 8.61 -5.13 -12.13
C VAL A 126 9.04 -6.20 -11.13
N GLY A 127 8.29 -7.29 -11.02
CA GLY A 127 8.67 -8.45 -10.22
C GLY A 127 8.26 -8.37 -8.74
N VAL A 128 7.14 -7.73 -8.42
CA VAL A 128 6.53 -7.84 -7.09
C VAL A 128 5.98 -9.26 -6.94
N ASP A 129 6.51 -10.00 -5.97
CA ASP A 129 6.20 -11.44 -5.81
C ASP A 129 4.85 -11.68 -5.14
N HIS A 130 4.46 -10.82 -4.20
CA HIS A 130 3.28 -11.01 -3.36
C HIS A 130 2.43 -9.75 -3.30
N ILE A 131 1.12 -9.94 -3.34
CA ILE A 131 0.13 -8.89 -3.10
C ILE A 131 -0.83 -9.33 -2.00
N VAL A 132 -1.16 -8.42 -1.09
CA VAL A 132 -2.31 -8.51 -0.18
C VAL A 132 -3.24 -7.35 -0.48
N VAL A 133 -4.52 -7.51 -0.21
CA VAL A 133 -5.55 -6.52 -0.51
C VAL A 133 -6.11 -5.92 0.76
N PHE A 134 -6.23 -4.60 0.77
CA PHE A 134 -6.98 -3.87 1.78
C PHE A 134 -8.16 -3.16 1.10
N LEU A 135 -9.37 -3.64 1.36
CA LEU A 135 -10.61 -2.98 0.94
C LEU A 135 -10.93 -1.88 1.95
N ASN A 136 -10.58 -0.66 1.57
CA ASN A 136 -10.74 0.52 2.40
C ASN A 136 -12.12 1.14 2.25
N LYS A 137 -12.52 1.98 3.20
CA LYS A 137 -13.82 2.65 3.21
C LYS A 137 -15.02 1.68 3.22
N ALA A 138 -14.86 0.54 3.86
CA ALA A 138 -15.91 -0.47 3.98
C ALA A 138 -17.13 0.06 4.77
N ASP A 139 -16.92 1.01 5.67
CA ASP A 139 -17.96 1.75 6.39
C ASP A 139 -18.90 2.56 5.50
N MET A 140 -18.48 2.90 4.29
CA MET A 140 -19.31 3.59 3.29
C MET A 140 -20.25 2.66 2.52
N VAL A 141 -20.14 1.35 2.70
CA VAL A 141 -20.93 0.34 2.01
C VAL A 141 -21.84 -0.38 3.01
N ASP A 142 -23.13 -0.10 2.94
CA ASP A 142 -24.13 -0.66 3.88
C ASP A 142 -24.54 -2.11 3.53
N ASP A 143 -24.29 -2.53 2.28
CA ASP A 143 -24.69 -3.83 1.78
C ASP A 143 -23.47 -4.78 1.71
N GLU A 144 -23.51 -5.86 2.50
CA GLU A 144 -22.44 -6.86 2.55
C GLU A 144 -22.28 -7.60 1.21
N GLU A 145 -23.33 -7.76 0.43
CA GLU A 145 -23.27 -8.37 -0.90
C GLU A 145 -22.43 -7.50 -1.87
N LEU A 146 -22.52 -6.17 -1.76
CA LEU A 146 -21.68 -5.25 -2.53
C LEU A 146 -20.21 -5.34 -2.15
N LEU A 147 -19.91 -5.50 -0.85
CA LEU A 147 -18.54 -5.73 -0.39
C LEU A 147 -17.96 -7.02 -0.95
N GLU A 148 -18.73 -8.10 -0.95
CA GLU A 148 -18.33 -9.39 -1.52
C GLU A 148 -18.13 -9.29 -3.03
N LEU A 149 -18.97 -8.54 -3.74
CA LEU A 149 -18.83 -8.31 -5.17
C LEU A 149 -17.54 -7.58 -5.52
N VAL A 150 -17.20 -6.52 -4.77
CA VAL A 150 -15.94 -5.79 -4.95
C VAL A 150 -14.74 -6.69 -4.67
N GLU A 151 -14.80 -7.51 -3.62
CA GLU A 151 -13.75 -8.48 -3.32
C GLU A 151 -13.55 -9.46 -4.49
N MET A 152 -14.63 -10.00 -5.05
CA MET A 152 -14.58 -10.88 -6.22
C MET A 152 -13.94 -10.19 -7.44
N GLU A 153 -14.34 -8.97 -7.73
CA GLU A 153 -13.77 -8.19 -8.84
C GLU A 153 -12.27 -7.98 -8.69
N VAL A 154 -11.82 -7.66 -7.48
CA VAL A 154 -10.39 -7.50 -7.20
C VAL A 154 -9.64 -8.82 -7.33
N ARG A 155 -10.20 -9.92 -6.84
CA ARG A 155 -9.59 -11.25 -6.96
C ARG A 155 -9.48 -11.71 -8.42
N GLU A 156 -10.52 -11.50 -9.23
CA GLU A 156 -10.51 -11.79 -10.67
C GLU A 156 -9.46 -10.96 -11.39
N LEU A 157 -9.36 -9.68 -11.06
CA LEU A 157 -8.37 -8.78 -11.62
C LEU A 157 -6.94 -9.21 -11.30
N LEU A 158 -6.67 -9.63 -10.07
CA LEU A 158 -5.37 -10.15 -9.66
C LEU A 158 -5.02 -11.44 -10.41
N SER A 159 -5.98 -12.35 -10.57
CA SER A 159 -5.81 -13.60 -11.32
C SER A 159 -5.52 -13.36 -12.79
N GLU A 160 -6.12 -12.34 -13.39
CA GLU A 160 -5.88 -11.91 -14.78
C GLU A 160 -4.40 -11.54 -15.03
N TYR A 161 -3.73 -11.00 -14.02
CA TYR A 161 -2.31 -10.62 -14.08
C TYR A 161 -1.35 -11.61 -13.40
N ASN A 162 -1.76 -12.87 -13.29
CA ASN A 162 -0.96 -14.00 -12.78
C ASN A 162 -0.63 -13.95 -11.28
N PHE A 163 -1.38 -13.22 -10.48
CA PHE A 163 -1.36 -13.36 -9.03
C PHE A 163 -2.40 -14.40 -8.58
N PRO A 164 -2.18 -15.12 -7.46
CA PRO A 164 -3.11 -16.14 -6.98
C PRO A 164 -4.35 -15.50 -6.31
N GLY A 165 -5.21 -14.86 -7.11
CA GLY A 165 -6.34 -14.04 -6.63
C GLY A 165 -7.28 -14.75 -5.65
N ASP A 166 -7.47 -16.06 -5.79
CA ASP A 166 -8.33 -16.84 -4.90
C ASP A 166 -7.70 -17.05 -3.50
N ASP A 167 -6.38 -17.06 -3.41
CA ASP A 167 -5.63 -17.36 -2.18
C ASP A 167 -5.11 -16.09 -1.47
N ILE A 168 -5.17 -14.93 -2.13
CA ILE A 168 -4.67 -13.67 -1.58
C ILE A 168 -5.52 -13.22 -0.38
N PRO A 169 -4.89 -12.85 0.76
CA PRO A 169 -5.61 -12.26 1.88
C PRO A 169 -6.27 -10.94 1.51
N VAL A 170 -7.54 -10.79 1.85
CA VAL A 170 -8.31 -9.55 1.69
C VAL A 170 -8.80 -9.10 3.06
N ILE A 171 -8.37 -7.90 3.46
CA ILE A 171 -8.73 -7.28 4.73
C ILE A 171 -9.70 -6.15 4.42
N LYS A 172 -10.79 -6.07 5.17
CA LYS A 172 -11.82 -5.04 5.06
C LYS A 172 -11.70 -4.06 6.23
N GLY A 173 -11.66 -2.76 5.93
CA GLY A 173 -11.52 -1.73 6.95
C GLY A 173 -12.10 -0.36 6.57
#